data_5c3e5369b84606479218f986abdc19bf
#
_entry.id   5c3e5369b84606479218f986abdc19bf
#
_cell.length_a   1.000
_cell.length_b   1.000
_cell.length_c   1.000
_cell.angle_alpha   90.00
_cell.angle_beta   90.00
_cell.angle_gamma   90.00
#
_symmetry.space_group_name_H-M   'P 1'
#
loop_
_entity.id
_entity.type
_entity.pdbx_description
1 polymer ?
#
loop_
_entity_poly.entity_id
_entity_poly.type
_entity_poly.pdbx_seq_one_letter_code
_entity_poly.pdbx_strand_id
1 'polypeptide(L)'
;MRKKIITIILSLIYTIFMAVGTSFIKSNSFKYLKDNFIMMILLSLLLFLILYFILNKLFDYLDNYKEKKDKNESKILNLFDKHPIIFSSIVMFICYLIYMIAFYPIIMSKDPSFQLLQYFHIDNKYSYYSVLLDKNVIITNHHPVVHTLLLGTCVKLGMGLFNSSNIGLFIYSIIQTSILILTLSYTIKFMKEINISTKYRFACLLIYALVPVFPFYAMSPVKDVIFGCLIILYIITVYKCIKLEEKISVKNIIKIITLSILMFLFRNNGIHVFILTFPF
;
A
#
# COMPACT_ATOMS: atom_id res chain seq x y z
N MET A 1 -23.53 18.92 -9.08
CA MET A 1 -23.52 18.07 -10.29
C MET A 1 -22.34 17.08 -10.29
N ARG A 2 -21.08 17.49 -10.14
CA ARG A 2 -19.88 16.60 -10.11
C ARG A 2 -19.97 15.46 -9.08
N LYS A 3 -20.42 15.73 -7.86
CA LYS A 3 -20.54 14.73 -6.79
C LYS A 3 -21.44 13.56 -7.18
N LYS A 4 -22.66 13.84 -7.69
CA LYS A 4 -23.60 12.77 -8.11
C LYS A 4 -23.02 11.90 -9.23
N ILE A 5 -22.30 12.52 -10.17
CA ILE A 5 -21.62 11.80 -11.26
C ILE A 5 -20.55 10.86 -10.69
N ILE A 6 -19.70 11.35 -9.78
CA ILE A 6 -18.67 10.53 -9.12
C ILE A 6 -19.29 9.35 -8.38
N THR A 7 -20.37 9.59 -7.62
CA THR A 7 -21.07 8.53 -6.89
C THR A 7 -21.62 7.46 -7.83
N ILE A 8 -22.23 7.87 -8.97
CA ILE A 8 -22.75 6.95 -9.97
C ILE A 8 -21.61 6.11 -10.56
N ILE A 9 -20.51 6.76 -10.97
CA ILE A 9 -19.35 6.08 -11.58
C ILE A 9 -18.76 5.07 -10.60
N LEU A 10 -18.51 5.46 -9.35
CA LEU A 10 -17.94 4.57 -8.34
C LEU A 10 -18.85 3.37 -8.04
N SER A 11 -20.15 3.63 -7.87
CA SER A 11 -21.12 2.55 -7.64
C SER A 11 -21.20 1.59 -8.82
N LEU A 12 -21.16 2.11 -10.05
CA LEU A 12 -21.20 1.31 -11.27
C LEU A 12 -19.96 0.44 -11.42
N ILE A 13 -18.77 1.04 -11.28
CA ILE A 13 -17.49 0.33 -11.37
C ILE A 13 -17.45 -0.80 -10.35
N TYR A 14 -17.76 -0.53 -9.08
CA TYR A 14 -17.72 -1.54 -8.03
C TYR A 14 -18.70 -2.68 -8.33
N THR A 15 -19.91 -2.36 -8.78
CA THR A 15 -20.94 -3.35 -9.11
C THR A 15 -20.50 -4.26 -10.27
N ILE A 16 -19.90 -3.70 -11.32
CA ILE A 16 -19.37 -4.47 -12.45
C ILE A 16 -18.27 -5.42 -11.98
N PHE A 17 -17.30 -4.92 -11.20
CA PHE A 17 -16.23 -5.76 -10.69
C PHE A 17 -16.75 -6.88 -9.78
N MET A 18 -17.76 -6.61 -8.95
CA MET A 18 -18.38 -7.65 -8.12
C MET A 18 -19.10 -8.72 -8.95
N ALA A 19 -19.84 -8.33 -9.99
CA ALA A 19 -20.51 -9.28 -10.87
C ALA A 19 -19.50 -10.17 -11.61
N VAL A 20 -18.48 -9.56 -12.21
CA VAL A 20 -17.40 -10.27 -12.90
C VAL A 20 -16.63 -11.17 -11.93
N GLY A 21 -16.21 -10.63 -10.79
CA GLY A 21 -15.48 -11.38 -9.76
C GLY A 21 -16.26 -12.60 -9.26
N THR A 22 -17.57 -12.45 -9.03
CA THR A 22 -18.44 -13.57 -8.62
C THR A 22 -18.47 -14.66 -9.68
N SER A 23 -18.54 -14.30 -10.99
CA SER A 23 -18.50 -15.27 -12.06
C SER A 23 -17.18 -16.05 -12.11
N PHE A 24 -16.07 -15.37 -11.95
CA PHE A 24 -14.74 -16.02 -11.92
C PHE A 24 -14.54 -16.90 -10.70
N ILE A 25 -15.00 -16.50 -9.50
CA ILE A 25 -14.93 -17.33 -8.29
C ILE A 25 -15.76 -18.61 -8.46
N LYS A 26 -16.92 -18.53 -9.11
CA LYS A 26 -17.85 -19.68 -9.23
C LYS A 26 -17.52 -20.62 -10.39
N SER A 27 -16.98 -20.12 -11.50
CA SER A 27 -16.80 -20.92 -12.72
C SER A 27 -15.46 -20.73 -13.44
N ASN A 28 -14.50 -19.99 -12.89
CA ASN A 28 -13.24 -19.56 -13.54
C ASN A 28 -13.44 -18.96 -14.93
N SER A 29 -14.63 -18.44 -15.23
CA SER A 29 -15.01 -17.89 -16.52
C SER A 29 -16.24 -16.99 -16.41
N PHE A 30 -16.73 -16.46 -17.53
CA PHE A 30 -18.01 -15.75 -17.60
C PHE A 30 -19.24 -16.67 -17.64
N LYS A 31 -19.06 -17.99 -17.53
CA LYS A 31 -20.16 -18.96 -17.64
C LYS A 31 -21.23 -18.74 -16.59
N TYR A 32 -20.84 -18.59 -15.31
CA TYR A 32 -21.81 -18.38 -14.23
C TYR A 32 -22.66 -17.11 -14.44
N LEU A 33 -22.07 -16.03 -14.95
CA LEU A 33 -22.78 -14.80 -15.28
C LEU A 33 -23.77 -15.01 -16.43
N LYS A 34 -23.41 -15.80 -17.45
CA LYS A 34 -24.30 -16.12 -18.57
C LYS A 34 -25.46 -17.02 -18.15
N ASP A 35 -25.14 -18.08 -17.40
CA ASP A 35 -26.14 -19.07 -16.97
C ASP A 35 -27.16 -18.50 -15.97
N ASN A 36 -26.76 -17.47 -15.20
CA ASN A 36 -27.59 -16.81 -14.19
C ASN A 36 -27.86 -15.33 -14.53
N PHE A 37 -27.97 -14.99 -15.80
CA PHE A 37 -27.93 -13.61 -16.29
C PHE A 37 -28.96 -12.72 -15.60
N ILE A 38 -30.24 -13.12 -15.54
CA ILE A 38 -31.32 -12.33 -14.93
C ILE A 38 -31.05 -12.10 -13.44
N MET A 39 -30.69 -13.16 -12.70
CA MET A 39 -30.37 -13.06 -11.27
C MET A 39 -29.19 -12.11 -11.03
N MET A 40 -28.12 -12.23 -11.83
CA MET A 40 -26.94 -11.38 -11.71
C MET A 40 -27.25 -9.92 -12.00
N ILE A 41 -28.13 -9.61 -12.97
CA ILE A 41 -28.57 -8.24 -13.23
C ILE A 41 -29.36 -7.69 -12.03
N LEU A 42 -30.31 -8.45 -11.50
CA LEU A 42 -31.12 -7.99 -10.35
C LEU A 42 -30.26 -7.73 -9.12
N LEU A 43 -29.33 -8.63 -8.80
CA LEU A 43 -28.39 -8.46 -7.69
C LEU A 43 -27.45 -7.28 -7.92
N SER A 44 -26.96 -7.09 -9.16
CA SER A 44 -26.12 -5.96 -9.51
C SER A 44 -26.87 -4.63 -9.39
N LEU A 45 -28.11 -4.57 -9.82
CA LEU A 45 -28.94 -3.38 -9.69
C LEU A 45 -29.20 -3.04 -8.22
N LEU A 46 -29.53 -4.04 -7.42
CA LEU A 46 -29.72 -3.87 -5.97
C LEU A 46 -28.43 -3.36 -5.30
N LEU A 47 -27.30 -3.96 -5.59
CA LEU A 47 -26.00 -3.55 -5.06
C LEU A 47 -25.64 -2.12 -5.49
N PHE A 48 -25.89 -1.77 -6.76
CA PHE A 48 -25.67 -0.42 -7.26
C PHE A 48 -26.51 0.61 -6.48
N LEU A 49 -27.80 0.35 -6.27
CA LEU A 49 -28.68 1.26 -5.51
C LEU A 49 -28.22 1.43 -4.07
N ILE A 50 -27.84 0.33 -3.40
CA ILE A 50 -27.33 0.36 -2.03
C ILE A 50 -26.04 1.20 -1.96
N LEU A 51 -25.08 0.95 -2.83
CA LEU A 51 -23.82 1.69 -2.86
C LEU A 51 -24.04 3.17 -3.19
N TYR A 52 -24.88 3.45 -4.18
CA TYR A 52 -25.21 4.82 -4.54
C TYR A 52 -25.80 5.61 -3.35
N PHE A 53 -26.72 4.98 -2.61
CA PHE A 53 -27.35 5.61 -1.45
C PHE A 53 -26.34 5.81 -0.29
N ILE A 54 -25.54 4.78 0.03
CA ILE A 54 -24.52 4.85 1.08
C ILE A 54 -23.48 5.92 0.75
N LEU A 55 -22.94 5.92 -0.47
CA LEU A 55 -21.92 6.88 -0.89
C LEU A 55 -22.47 8.32 -0.91
N ASN A 56 -23.72 8.55 -1.36
CA ASN A 56 -24.30 9.87 -1.29
C ASN A 56 -24.44 10.36 0.15
N LYS A 57 -24.97 9.51 1.04
CA LYS A 57 -25.09 9.88 2.48
C LYS A 57 -23.72 10.15 3.10
N LEU A 58 -22.73 9.34 2.77
CA LEU A 58 -21.36 9.53 3.25
C LEU A 58 -20.79 10.87 2.78
N PHE A 59 -20.93 11.19 1.49
CA PHE A 59 -20.44 12.46 0.96
C PHE A 59 -21.23 13.66 1.55
N ASP A 60 -22.55 13.53 1.75
CA ASP A 60 -23.34 14.59 2.39
C ASP A 60 -22.92 14.80 3.84
N TYR A 61 -22.65 13.71 4.57
CA TYR A 61 -22.10 13.78 5.93
C TYR A 61 -20.74 14.49 5.97
N LEU A 62 -19.82 14.09 5.08
CA LEU A 62 -18.49 14.69 5.01
C LEU A 62 -18.52 16.17 4.62
N ASP A 63 -19.36 16.56 3.66
CA ASP A 63 -19.49 17.96 3.22
C ASP A 63 -20.11 18.86 4.30
N ASN A 64 -21.05 18.32 5.08
CA ASN A 64 -21.75 19.08 6.14
C ASN A 64 -21.02 18.99 7.49
N TYR A 65 -19.97 18.19 7.57
CA TYR A 65 -19.22 18.03 8.80
C TYR A 65 -18.45 19.33 9.12
N LYS A 66 -18.92 20.04 10.17
CA LYS A 66 -18.21 21.18 10.75
C LYS A 66 -17.50 20.73 12.00
N GLU A 67 -16.18 20.82 12.00
CA GLU A 67 -15.39 20.54 13.17
C GLU A 67 -15.73 21.52 14.29
N LYS A 68 -16.16 21.01 15.44
CA LYS A 68 -16.19 21.79 16.68
C LYS A 68 -14.77 21.90 17.20
N LYS A 69 -14.16 23.10 17.16
CA LYS A 69 -12.90 23.36 17.85
C LYS A 69 -13.11 23.19 19.35
N ASP A 70 -12.71 22.06 19.90
CA ASP A 70 -12.62 21.88 21.35
C ASP A 70 -11.52 22.79 21.89
N LYS A 71 -11.91 23.72 22.78
CA LYS A 71 -10.98 24.67 23.41
C LYS A 71 -10.01 24.01 24.42
N ASN A 72 -10.24 22.75 24.82
CA ASN A 72 -9.42 22.01 25.77
C ASN A 72 -8.90 20.72 25.13
N GLU A 73 -7.88 20.82 24.27
CA GLU A 73 -7.15 19.63 23.82
C GLU A 73 -6.19 19.15 24.92
N SER A 74 -6.11 17.84 25.10
CA SER A 74 -5.14 17.26 26.05
C SER A 74 -3.70 17.59 25.63
N LYS A 75 -2.77 17.65 26.58
CA LYS A 75 -1.33 17.89 26.32
C LYS A 75 -0.76 16.92 25.27
N ILE A 76 -1.26 15.66 25.26
CA ILE A 76 -0.86 14.61 24.32
C ILE A 76 -1.31 14.97 22.89
N LEU A 77 -2.56 15.39 22.71
CA LEU A 77 -3.09 15.79 21.39
C LEU A 77 -2.37 17.05 20.86
N ASN A 78 -2.04 17.98 21.74
CA ASN A 78 -1.27 19.16 21.35
C ASN A 78 0.15 18.80 20.89
N LEU A 79 0.84 17.87 21.59
CA LEU A 79 2.16 17.38 21.19
C LEU A 79 2.10 16.63 19.86
N PHE A 80 1.09 15.76 19.68
CA PHE A 80 0.83 15.06 18.44
C PHE A 80 0.56 16.04 17.28
N ASP A 81 -0.27 17.06 17.52
CA ASP A 81 -0.55 18.06 16.48
C ASP A 81 0.70 18.87 16.11
N LYS A 82 1.50 19.24 17.09
CA LYS A 82 2.74 20.01 16.85
C LYS A 82 3.77 19.22 16.04
N HIS A 83 3.95 17.92 16.33
CA HIS A 83 4.97 17.06 15.74
C HIS A 83 4.38 15.75 15.18
N PRO A 84 3.47 15.80 14.18
CA PRO A 84 2.69 14.64 13.77
C PRO A 84 3.54 13.46 13.25
N ILE A 85 4.62 13.73 12.51
CA ILE A 85 5.50 12.65 12.00
C ILE A 85 6.25 11.98 13.14
N ILE A 86 6.96 12.75 13.96
CA ILE A 86 7.84 12.21 15.00
C ILE A 86 7.00 11.47 16.03
N PHE A 87 5.92 12.07 16.50
CA PHE A 87 5.03 11.45 17.50
C PHE A 87 4.46 10.13 16.97
N SER A 88 3.91 10.14 15.74
CA SER A 88 3.32 8.94 15.13
C SER A 88 4.35 7.86 14.90
N SER A 89 5.56 8.21 14.44
CA SER A 89 6.63 7.25 14.24
C SER A 89 7.07 6.57 15.52
N ILE A 90 7.20 7.32 16.61
CA ILE A 90 7.59 6.75 17.91
C ILE A 90 6.49 5.82 18.43
N VAL A 91 5.22 6.23 18.38
CA VAL A 91 4.11 5.40 18.86
C VAL A 91 4.02 4.09 18.06
N MET A 92 4.04 4.16 16.74
CA MET A 92 4.02 2.95 15.89
C MET A 92 5.25 2.08 16.14
N PHE A 93 6.44 2.65 16.22
CA PHE A 93 7.66 1.89 16.48
C PHE A 93 7.57 1.11 17.79
N ILE A 94 7.13 1.75 18.88
CA ILE A 94 6.95 1.09 20.20
C ILE A 94 5.95 -0.07 20.08
N CYS A 95 4.81 0.12 19.41
CA CYS A 95 3.82 -0.93 19.21
C CYS A 95 4.36 -2.08 18.34
N TYR A 96 5.18 -1.77 17.34
CA TYR A 96 5.72 -2.76 16.42
C TYR A 96 6.90 -3.56 17.02
N LEU A 97 7.58 -3.04 18.06
CA LEU A 97 8.66 -3.76 18.74
C LEU A 97 8.22 -5.15 19.23
N ILE A 98 6.99 -5.27 19.74
CA ILE A 98 6.45 -6.56 20.19
C ILE A 98 6.45 -7.57 19.04
N TYR A 99 6.04 -7.14 17.86
CA TYR A 99 6.02 -7.98 16.65
C TYR A 99 7.43 -8.26 16.13
N MET A 100 8.34 -7.28 16.19
CA MET A 100 9.74 -7.47 15.81
C MET A 100 10.45 -8.52 16.67
N ILE A 101 10.14 -8.54 17.98
CA ILE A 101 10.68 -9.54 18.91
C ILE A 101 10.02 -10.91 18.66
N ALA A 102 8.68 -10.95 18.55
CA ALA A 102 7.93 -12.19 18.40
C ALA A 102 8.21 -12.92 17.08
N PHE A 103 8.45 -12.17 15.99
CA PHE A 103 8.66 -12.71 14.65
C PHE A 103 10.12 -12.60 14.16
N TYR A 104 11.07 -12.45 15.07
CA TYR A 104 12.49 -12.43 14.71
C TYR A 104 12.91 -13.72 13.97
N PRO A 105 13.67 -13.64 12.90
CA PRO A 105 14.19 -12.44 12.22
C PRO A 105 13.16 -11.78 11.28
N ILE A 106 12.19 -12.54 10.75
CA ILE A 106 11.16 -12.09 9.80
C ILE A 106 10.14 -13.21 9.54
N ILE A 107 8.93 -12.87 9.11
CA ILE A 107 7.91 -13.84 8.71
C ILE A 107 8.15 -14.25 7.25
N MET A 108 8.86 -15.34 7.05
CA MET A 108 9.21 -15.82 5.71
C MET A 108 8.02 -16.50 5.01
N SER A 109 7.81 -16.14 3.75
CA SER A 109 6.84 -16.78 2.86
C SER A 109 7.51 -17.35 1.61
N LYS A 110 6.75 -17.98 0.72
CA LYS A 110 7.30 -18.65 -0.47
C LYS A 110 8.02 -17.67 -1.42
N ASP A 111 7.38 -16.54 -1.76
CA ASP A 111 7.94 -15.59 -2.73
C ASP A 111 9.31 -15.04 -2.32
N PRO A 112 9.49 -14.49 -1.10
CA PRO A 112 10.80 -14.04 -0.64
C PRO A 112 11.85 -15.14 -0.58
N SER A 113 11.45 -16.37 -0.25
CA SER A 113 12.37 -17.51 -0.26
C SER A 113 12.91 -17.78 -1.67
N PHE A 114 12.04 -17.76 -2.69
CA PHE A 114 12.48 -17.91 -4.09
C PHE A 114 13.33 -16.73 -4.55
N GLN A 115 13.05 -15.52 -4.12
CA GLN A 115 13.88 -14.34 -4.41
C GLN A 115 15.30 -14.50 -3.86
N LEU A 116 15.44 -15.02 -2.63
CA LEU A 116 16.76 -15.32 -2.06
C LEU A 116 17.50 -16.41 -2.83
N LEU A 117 16.81 -17.50 -3.20
CA LEU A 117 17.41 -18.54 -4.04
C LEU A 117 17.91 -17.98 -5.37
N GLN A 118 17.13 -17.10 -6.01
CA GLN A 118 17.55 -16.40 -7.24
C GLN A 118 18.77 -15.49 -6.99
N TYR A 119 18.77 -14.71 -5.91
CA TYR A 119 19.88 -13.80 -5.59
C TYR A 119 21.20 -14.54 -5.36
N PHE A 120 21.14 -15.70 -4.69
CA PHE A 120 22.31 -16.54 -4.40
C PHE A 120 22.63 -17.56 -5.49
N HIS A 121 21.94 -17.48 -6.64
CA HIS A 121 22.15 -18.40 -7.78
C HIS A 121 21.92 -19.88 -7.45
N ILE A 122 20.98 -20.16 -6.55
CA ILE A 122 20.61 -21.51 -6.17
C ILE A 122 19.42 -21.96 -7.04
N ASP A 123 19.51 -23.14 -7.61
CA ASP A 123 18.46 -23.72 -8.43
C ASP A 123 17.12 -23.78 -7.70
N ASN A 124 16.09 -23.34 -8.38
CA ASN A 124 14.75 -23.30 -7.84
C ASN A 124 13.70 -23.44 -8.97
N LYS A 125 12.44 -23.58 -8.59
CA LYS A 125 11.34 -23.78 -9.54
C LYS A 125 11.30 -22.74 -10.68
N TYR A 126 11.66 -21.49 -10.41
CA TYR A 126 11.62 -20.42 -11.42
C TYR A 126 12.88 -20.43 -12.30
N SER A 127 14.02 -20.84 -11.77
CA SER A 127 15.24 -21.08 -12.57
C SER A 127 15.01 -22.17 -13.61
N TYR A 128 14.28 -23.22 -13.26
CA TYR A 128 13.98 -24.32 -14.18
C TYR A 128 13.24 -23.83 -15.43
N TYR A 129 12.25 -22.94 -15.30
CA TYR A 129 11.55 -22.38 -16.44
C TYR A 129 12.42 -21.41 -17.27
N SER A 130 13.36 -20.70 -16.66
CA SER A 130 14.28 -19.83 -17.38
C SER A 130 15.37 -20.61 -18.12
N VAL A 131 15.80 -21.74 -17.58
CA VAL A 131 16.74 -22.66 -18.24
C VAL A 131 16.20 -23.24 -19.55
N LEU A 132 14.89 -23.37 -19.69
CA LEU A 132 14.27 -23.78 -20.96
C LEU A 132 14.43 -22.73 -22.06
N LEU A 133 14.59 -21.45 -21.69
CA LEU A 133 14.76 -20.32 -22.62
C LEU A 133 16.24 -19.99 -22.83
N ASP A 134 17.02 -19.94 -21.76
CA ASP A 134 18.45 -19.68 -21.78
C ASP A 134 19.11 -20.24 -20.48
N LYS A 135 20.07 -21.15 -20.64
CA LYS A 135 20.79 -21.80 -19.51
C LYS A 135 21.58 -20.82 -18.64
N ASN A 136 21.86 -19.63 -19.14
CA ASN A 136 22.61 -18.60 -18.41
C ASN A 136 21.73 -17.64 -17.62
N VAL A 137 20.40 -17.70 -17.77
CA VAL A 137 19.48 -16.78 -17.08
C VAL A 137 19.12 -17.35 -15.71
N ILE A 138 19.68 -16.77 -14.67
CA ILE A 138 19.45 -17.15 -13.28
C ILE A 138 18.37 -16.27 -12.64
N ILE A 139 18.31 -15.00 -13.01
CA ILE A 139 17.32 -14.03 -12.50
C ILE A 139 16.20 -13.87 -13.53
N THR A 140 14.97 -14.19 -13.15
CA THR A 140 13.79 -14.01 -13.98
C THR A 140 12.99 -12.79 -13.52
N ASN A 141 12.24 -12.18 -14.43
CA ASN A 141 11.33 -11.07 -14.12
C ASN A 141 10.01 -11.54 -13.45
N HIS A 142 9.93 -12.78 -12.97
CA HIS A 142 8.77 -13.27 -12.21
C HIS A 142 8.62 -12.53 -10.88
N HIS A 143 9.73 -12.25 -10.22
CA HIS A 143 9.79 -11.37 -9.06
C HIS A 143 10.46 -10.04 -9.41
N PRO A 144 10.03 -8.90 -8.83
CA PRO A 144 10.66 -7.60 -9.07
C PRO A 144 12.13 -7.63 -8.69
N VAL A 145 13.00 -7.30 -9.65
CA VAL A 145 14.45 -7.41 -9.49
C VAL A 145 14.96 -6.53 -8.35
N VAL A 146 14.46 -5.30 -8.24
CA VAL A 146 14.92 -4.38 -7.18
C VAL A 146 14.59 -4.88 -5.79
N HIS A 147 13.41 -5.48 -5.57
CA HIS A 147 13.09 -6.09 -4.28
C HIS A 147 13.98 -7.31 -3.99
N THR A 148 14.23 -8.14 -4.99
CA THR A 148 15.14 -9.29 -4.89
C THR A 148 16.55 -8.85 -4.50
N LEU A 149 17.08 -7.81 -5.16
CA LEU A 149 18.39 -7.24 -4.85
C LEU A 149 18.44 -6.65 -3.44
N LEU A 150 17.43 -5.90 -3.03
CA LEU A 150 17.36 -5.29 -1.69
C LEU A 150 17.39 -6.38 -0.61
N LEU A 151 16.50 -7.38 -0.70
CA LEU A 151 16.41 -8.46 0.26
C LEU A 151 17.70 -9.29 0.29
N GLY A 152 18.21 -9.70 -0.88
CA GLY A 152 19.41 -10.50 -0.99
C GLY A 152 20.67 -9.77 -0.50
N THR A 153 20.80 -8.46 -0.79
CA THR A 153 21.91 -7.65 -0.28
C THR A 153 21.90 -7.54 1.24
N CYS A 154 20.72 -7.36 1.85
CA CYS A 154 20.61 -7.36 3.32
C CYS A 154 21.08 -8.70 3.91
N VAL A 155 20.67 -9.84 3.31
CA VAL A 155 21.11 -11.16 3.77
C VAL A 155 22.61 -11.35 3.56
N LYS A 156 23.15 -10.94 2.42
CA LYS A 156 24.60 -10.98 2.14
C LYS A 156 25.41 -10.16 3.13
N LEU A 157 24.93 -8.97 3.49
CA LEU A 157 25.54 -8.11 4.53
C LEU A 157 25.53 -8.79 5.90
N GLY A 158 24.40 -9.38 6.31
CA GLY A 158 24.30 -10.12 7.56
C GLY A 158 25.27 -11.31 7.63
N MET A 159 25.39 -12.05 6.53
CA MET A 159 26.34 -13.17 6.43
C MET A 159 27.79 -12.68 6.45
N GLY A 160 28.11 -11.59 5.75
CA GLY A 160 29.48 -11.09 5.65
C GLY A 160 29.99 -10.38 6.90
N LEU A 161 29.15 -9.63 7.60
CA LEU A 161 29.52 -8.83 8.78
C LEU A 161 29.34 -9.58 10.10
N PHE A 162 28.28 -10.42 10.18
CA PHE A 162 27.87 -11.06 11.44
C PHE A 162 27.81 -12.57 11.36
N ASN A 163 28.24 -13.15 10.24
CA ASN A 163 28.21 -14.59 9.96
C ASN A 163 26.81 -15.22 10.18
N SER A 164 25.74 -14.44 9.90
CA SER A 164 24.35 -14.82 10.19
C SER A 164 23.37 -14.31 9.14
N SER A 165 22.69 -15.24 8.47
CA SER A 165 21.57 -14.91 7.56
C SER A 165 20.37 -14.31 8.29
N ASN A 166 20.13 -14.74 9.54
CA ASN A 166 19.03 -14.20 10.36
C ASN A 166 19.22 -12.71 10.66
N ILE A 167 20.46 -12.29 10.95
CA ILE A 167 20.74 -10.86 11.12
C ILE A 167 20.49 -10.10 9.82
N GLY A 168 20.87 -10.67 8.67
CA GLY A 168 20.60 -10.07 7.36
C GLY A 168 19.10 -9.91 7.07
N LEU A 169 18.30 -10.92 7.37
CA LEU A 169 16.86 -10.87 7.28
C LEU A 169 16.25 -9.81 8.23
N PHE A 170 16.80 -9.70 9.43
CA PHE A 170 16.36 -8.70 10.39
C PHE A 170 16.73 -7.27 9.96
N ILE A 171 17.91 -7.07 9.34
CA ILE A 171 18.27 -5.78 8.73
C ILE A 171 17.23 -5.37 7.67
N TYR A 172 16.83 -6.30 6.82
CA TYR A 172 15.75 -6.03 5.84
C TYR A 172 14.45 -5.66 6.54
N SER A 173 14.04 -6.38 7.59
CA SER A 173 12.82 -6.09 8.33
C SER A 173 12.82 -4.68 8.96
N ILE A 174 13.97 -4.25 9.50
CA ILE A 174 14.13 -2.89 10.03
C ILE A 174 13.94 -1.84 8.92
N ILE A 175 14.55 -2.03 7.76
CA ILE A 175 14.42 -1.12 6.62
C ILE A 175 12.94 -1.03 6.18
N GLN A 176 12.29 -2.17 5.95
CA GLN A 176 10.89 -2.22 5.53
C GLN A 176 9.96 -1.58 6.56
N THR A 177 10.13 -1.93 7.83
CA THR A 177 9.34 -1.36 8.95
C THR A 177 9.53 0.15 9.03
N SER A 178 10.75 0.64 8.89
CA SER A 178 11.04 2.08 8.90
C SER A 178 10.35 2.81 7.74
N ILE A 179 10.41 2.25 6.53
CA ILE A 179 9.71 2.80 5.35
C ILE A 179 8.20 2.85 5.60
N LEU A 180 7.61 1.78 6.12
CA LEU A 180 6.18 1.72 6.41
C LEU A 180 5.77 2.75 7.47
N ILE A 181 6.46 2.78 8.62
CA ILE A 181 6.18 3.74 9.71
C ILE A 181 6.29 5.18 9.22
N LEU A 182 7.36 5.52 8.49
CA LEU A 182 7.56 6.88 7.98
C LEU A 182 6.47 7.27 6.97
N THR A 183 6.07 6.34 6.10
CA THR A 183 4.99 6.58 5.13
C THR A 183 3.66 6.79 5.83
N LEU A 184 3.29 5.94 6.79
CA LEU A 184 2.05 6.08 7.56
C LEU A 184 2.06 7.37 8.41
N SER A 185 3.19 7.73 9.00
CA SER A 185 3.33 9.00 9.73
C SER A 185 3.20 10.21 8.80
N TYR A 186 3.69 10.08 7.57
CA TYR A 186 3.54 11.12 6.56
C TYR A 186 2.08 11.27 6.10
N THR A 187 1.30 10.18 6.03
CA THR A 187 -0.16 10.30 5.77
C THR A 187 -0.86 11.10 6.86
N ILE A 188 -0.50 10.90 8.13
CA ILE A 188 -1.07 11.68 9.25
C ILE A 188 -0.71 13.16 9.14
N LYS A 189 0.55 13.48 8.77
CA LYS A 189 0.93 14.87 8.47
C LYS A 189 0.13 15.43 7.30
N PHE A 190 -0.03 14.68 6.23
CA PHE A 190 -0.82 15.10 5.06
C PHE A 190 -2.28 15.35 5.44
N MET A 191 -2.89 14.52 6.27
CA MET A 191 -4.24 14.76 6.81
C MET A 191 -4.34 16.10 7.55
N LYS A 192 -3.28 16.53 8.24
CA LYS A 192 -3.21 17.87 8.85
C LYS A 192 -3.17 18.97 7.79
N GLU A 193 -2.41 18.80 6.74
CA GLU A 193 -2.28 19.78 5.64
C GLU A 193 -3.60 20.00 4.89
N ILE A 194 -4.46 18.99 4.85
CA ILE A 194 -5.83 19.09 4.28
C ILE A 194 -6.91 19.37 5.34
N ASN A 195 -6.50 19.89 6.50
CA ASN A 195 -7.38 20.34 7.58
C ASN A 195 -8.26 19.25 8.20
N ILE A 196 -7.83 17.99 8.22
CA ILE A 196 -8.50 16.93 9.00
C ILE A 196 -8.23 17.16 10.49
N SER A 197 -9.26 17.03 11.31
CA SER A 197 -9.18 17.31 12.74
C SER A 197 -8.19 16.42 13.48
N THR A 198 -7.62 16.93 14.57
CA THR A 198 -6.63 16.24 15.40
C THR A 198 -7.18 14.92 15.93
N LYS A 199 -8.46 14.86 16.31
CA LYS A 199 -9.10 13.63 16.84
C LYS A 199 -9.13 12.51 15.79
N TYR A 200 -9.53 12.81 14.56
CA TYR A 200 -9.55 11.81 13.48
C TYR A 200 -8.15 11.35 13.10
N ARG A 201 -7.19 12.27 13.03
CA ARG A 201 -5.79 11.92 12.76
C ARG A 201 -5.21 11.03 13.85
N PHE A 202 -5.56 11.30 15.10
CA PHE A 202 -5.15 10.48 16.25
C PHE A 202 -5.83 9.10 16.22
N ALA A 203 -7.10 9.01 15.83
CA ALA A 203 -7.78 7.73 15.62
C ALA A 203 -7.10 6.92 14.50
N CYS A 204 -6.70 7.54 13.39
CA CYS A 204 -5.92 6.88 12.34
C CYS A 204 -4.57 6.38 12.87
N LEU A 205 -3.88 7.16 13.72
CA LEU A 205 -2.65 6.71 14.37
C LEU A 205 -2.88 5.45 15.20
N LEU A 206 -3.96 5.42 15.99
CA LEU A 206 -4.30 4.25 16.81
C LEU A 206 -4.60 3.02 15.93
N ILE A 207 -5.28 3.19 14.81
CA ILE A 207 -5.52 2.11 13.84
C ILE A 207 -4.18 1.60 13.30
N TYR A 208 -3.30 2.48 12.84
CA TYR A 208 -1.99 2.09 12.29
C TYR A 208 -1.09 1.41 13.34
N ALA A 209 -1.16 1.86 14.59
CA ALA A 209 -0.32 1.34 15.67
C ALA A 209 -0.83 0.02 16.26
N LEU A 210 -2.15 -0.14 16.41
CA LEU A 210 -2.75 -1.22 17.19
C LEU A 210 -3.36 -2.34 16.34
N VAL A 211 -3.76 -2.08 15.09
CA VAL A 211 -4.32 -3.13 14.24
C VAL A 211 -3.21 -4.06 13.75
N PRO A 212 -3.25 -5.36 14.09
CA PRO A 212 -2.16 -6.32 13.89
C PRO A 212 -1.68 -6.46 12.45
N VAL A 213 -2.54 -6.15 11.47
CA VAL A 213 -2.20 -6.27 10.05
C VAL A 213 -0.97 -5.42 9.68
N PHE A 214 -0.83 -4.22 10.22
CA PHE A 214 0.28 -3.32 9.88
C PHE A 214 1.63 -3.85 10.37
N PRO A 215 1.83 -4.15 11.68
CA PRO A 215 3.09 -4.70 12.15
C PRO A 215 3.37 -6.11 11.61
N PHE A 216 2.33 -6.93 11.33
CA PHE A 216 2.50 -8.23 10.70
C PHE A 216 3.12 -8.08 9.28
N TYR A 217 2.57 -7.17 8.46
CA TYR A 217 3.13 -6.89 7.15
C TYR A 217 4.49 -6.18 7.23
N ALA A 218 4.76 -5.37 8.26
CA ALA A 218 6.08 -4.80 8.49
C ALA A 218 7.16 -5.87 8.63
N MET A 219 6.82 -7.02 9.25
CA MET A 219 7.71 -8.17 9.44
C MET A 219 7.64 -9.20 8.31
N SER A 220 6.84 -9.00 7.27
CA SER A 220 6.73 -9.91 6.12
C SER A 220 7.49 -9.32 4.94
N PRO A 221 8.54 -9.99 4.39
CA PRO A 221 9.38 -9.45 3.33
C PRO A 221 8.69 -9.59 1.97
N VAL A 222 7.49 -9.04 1.85
CA VAL A 222 6.71 -9.05 0.63
C VAL A 222 6.86 -7.72 -0.11
N LYS A 223 7.08 -7.79 -1.41
CA LYS A 223 7.22 -6.64 -2.31
C LYS A 223 6.08 -5.62 -2.19
N ASP A 224 4.90 -6.10 -1.80
CA ASP A 224 3.68 -5.29 -1.76
C ASP A 224 3.70 -4.21 -0.67
N VAL A 225 4.46 -4.37 0.41
CA VAL A 225 4.57 -3.39 1.49
C VAL A 225 5.26 -2.12 1.01
N ILE A 226 6.45 -2.24 0.44
CA ILE A 226 7.20 -1.08 -0.10
C ILE A 226 6.43 -0.49 -1.28
N PHE A 227 5.88 -1.32 -2.16
CA PHE A 227 5.05 -0.86 -3.26
C PHE A 227 3.84 -0.05 -2.79
N GLY A 228 3.11 -0.52 -1.76
CA GLY A 228 2.00 0.22 -1.15
C GLY A 228 2.43 1.57 -0.58
N CYS A 229 3.59 1.64 0.08
CA CYS A 229 4.18 2.90 0.55
C CYS A 229 4.47 3.87 -0.60
N LEU A 230 5.03 3.38 -1.71
CA LEU A 230 5.31 4.19 -2.90
C LEU A 230 4.01 4.73 -3.53
N ILE A 231 2.95 3.91 -3.64
CA ILE A 231 1.64 4.36 -4.13
C ILE A 231 1.09 5.49 -3.25
N ILE A 232 1.12 5.33 -1.93
CA ILE A 232 0.63 6.36 -1.01
C ILE A 232 1.39 7.67 -1.21
N LEU A 233 2.71 7.62 -1.27
CA LEU A 233 3.55 8.81 -1.47
C LEU A 233 3.29 9.45 -2.84
N TYR A 234 3.08 8.64 -3.87
CA TYR A 234 2.75 9.10 -5.22
C TYR A 234 1.40 9.83 -5.24
N ILE A 235 0.33 9.20 -4.70
CA ILE A 235 -1.02 9.79 -4.64
C ILE A 235 -1.01 11.10 -3.86
N ILE A 236 -0.34 11.16 -2.70
CA ILE A 236 -0.22 12.40 -1.92
C ILE A 236 0.50 13.47 -2.74
N THR A 237 1.56 13.12 -3.48
CA THR A 237 2.32 14.09 -4.27
C THR A 237 1.46 14.65 -5.41
N VAL A 238 0.77 13.79 -6.16
CA VAL A 238 -0.15 14.20 -7.23
C VAL A 238 -1.29 15.05 -6.68
N TYR A 239 -1.90 14.65 -5.56
CA TYR A 239 -2.97 15.41 -4.91
C TYR A 239 -2.51 16.83 -4.53
N LYS A 240 -1.30 16.97 -3.97
CA LYS A 240 -0.73 18.29 -3.63
C LYS A 240 -0.56 19.18 -4.86
N CYS A 241 -0.08 18.61 -5.95
CA CYS A 241 0.08 19.37 -7.20
C CYS A 241 -1.26 19.85 -7.77
N ILE A 242 -2.32 19.03 -7.67
CA ILE A 242 -3.63 19.33 -8.28
C ILE A 242 -4.49 20.23 -7.37
N LYS A 243 -4.55 19.92 -6.07
CA LYS A 243 -5.54 20.51 -5.15
C LYS A 243 -5.01 21.63 -4.27
N LEU A 244 -3.76 21.57 -3.90
CA LEU A 244 -3.14 22.61 -3.05
C LEU A 244 -2.46 23.69 -3.87
N GLU A 245 -2.68 23.68 -5.20
CA GLU A 245 -2.11 24.68 -6.13
C GLU A 245 -0.59 24.90 -5.91
N GLU A 246 0.09 23.88 -5.38
CA GLU A 246 1.54 23.90 -5.34
C GLU A 246 2.01 24.01 -6.79
N LYS A 247 2.65 25.15 -7.13
CA LYS A 247 3.21 25.35 -8.47
C LYS A 247 3.94 24.09 -8.90
N ILE A 248 3.64 23.60 -10.09
CA ILE A 248 4.34 22.45 -10.67
C ILE A 248 5.81 22.86 -10.81
N SER A 249 6.57 22.64 -9.76
CA SER A 249 8.00 22.90 -9.73
C SER A 249 8.74 21.70 -10.33
N VAL A 250 9.92 21.95 -10.88
CA VAL A 250 10.82 20.89 -11.37
C VAL A 250 11.02 19.81 -10.28
N LYS A 251 11.09 20.22 -9.01
CA LYS A 251 11.22 19.31 -7.88
C LYS A 251 10.02 18.34 -7.76
N ASN A 252 8.80 18.83 -7.94
CA ASN A 252 7.59 18.00 -7.88
C ASN A 252 7.53 17.04 -9.07
N ILE A 253 7.93 17.49 -10.27
CA ILE A 253 8.03 16.63 -11.45
C ILE A 253 9.04 15.51 -11.23
N ILE A 254 10.25 15.85 -10.77
CA ILE A 254 11.29 14.84 -10.47
C ILE A 254 10.77 13.83 -9.44
N LYS A 255 10.08 14.30 -8.39
CA LYS A 255 9.53 13.42 -7.36
C LYS A 255 8.46 12.46 -7.93
N ILE A 256 7.56 12.96 -8.77
CA ILE A 256 6.54 12.12 -9.43
C ILE A 256 7.21 11.07 -10.33
N ILE A 257 8.16 11.48 -11.16
CA ILE A 257 8.89 10.56 -12.04
C ILE A 257 9.64 9.51 -11.22
N THR A 258 10.36 9.92 -10.17
CA THR A 258 11.12 9.00 -9.31
C THR A 258 10.19 7.98 -8.64
N LEU A 259 9.06 8.43 -8.09
CA LEU A 259 8.08 7.53 -7.47
C LEU A 259 7.46 6.57 -8.49
N SER A 260 7.17 7.04 -9.72
CA SER A 260 6.64 6.20 -10.81
C SER A 260 7.65 5.11 -11.21
N ILE A 261 8.92 5.47 -11.36
CA ILE A 261 9.99 4.51 -11.67
C ILE A 261 10.14 3.49 -10.55
N LEU A 262 10.17 3.94 -9.29
CA LEU A 262 10.27 3.04 -8.14
C LEU A 262 9.07 2.10 -8.05
N MET A 263 7.84 2.59 -8.26
CA MET A 263 6.64 1.73 -8.29
C MET A 263 6.77 0.63 -9.35
N PHE A 264 7.22 0.96 -10.55
CA PHE A 264 7.44 -0.02 -11.62
C PHE A 264 8.54 -1.03 -11.25
N LEU A 265 9.65 -0.57 -10.66
CA LEU A 265 10.77 -1.42 -10.28
C LEU A 265 10.45 -2.37 -9.11
N PHE A 266 9.56 -1.97 -8.19
CA PHE A 266 9.11 -2.82 -7.08
C PHE A 266 7.93 -3.73 -7.44
N ARG A 267 7.20 -3.43 -8.51
CA ARG A 267 6.11 -4.28 -9.00
C ARG A 267 5.79 -3.99 -10.46
N ASN A 268 5.80 -5.02 -11.30
CA ASN A 268 5.53 -4.89 -12.74
C ASN A 268 4.17 -4.22 -13.02
N ASN A 269 3.16 -4.44 -12.15
CA ASN A 269 1.83 -3.83 -12.26
C ASN A 269 1.80 -2.35 -11.86
N GLY A 270 2.91 -1.78 -11.37
CA GLY A 270 3.02 -0.35 -10.99
C GLY A 270 2.70 0.61 -12.13
N ILE A 271 2.92 0.17 -13.37
CA ILE A 271 2.59 0.95 -14.57
C ILE A 271 1.09 1.30 -14.65
N HIS A 272 0.20 0.44 -14.16
CA HIS A 272 -1.24 0.69 -14.19
C HIS A 272 -1.64 1.86 -13.30
N VAL A 273 -0.97 2.05 -12.16
CA VAL A 273 -1.21 3.21 -11.28
C VAL A 273 -0.85 4.50 -12.00
N PHE A 274 0.28 4.51 -12.71
CA PHE A 274 0.72 5.66 -13.49
C PHE A 274 -0.27 5.98 -14.63
N ILE A 275 -0.66 4.98 -15.42
CA ILE A 275 -1.61 5.15 -16.54
C ILE A 275 -2.96 5.70 -16.05
N LEU A 276 -3.48 5.19 -14.92
CA LEU A 276 -4.75 5.63 -14.36
C LEU A 276 -4.72 7.07 -13.82
N THR A 277 -3.55 7.55 -13.43
CA THR A 277 -3.39 8.91 -12.88
C THR A 277 -2.90 9.93 -13.90
N PHE A 278 -2.40 9.48 -15.05
CA PHE A 278 -1.85 10.35 -16.11
C PHE A 278 -2.83 11.41 -16.67
N PRO A 279 -4.16 11.13 -16.78
CA PRO A 279 -5.12 12.13 -17.28
C PRO A 279 -5.38 13.31 -16.34
N PHE A 280 -4.90 13.28 -15.10
CA PHE A 280 -5.12 14.30 -14.06
C PHE A 280 -3.89 15.15 -13.82
#